data_b883b94b488ce7f3af9bd4a7ba6e36cb
#
_entry.id   b883b94b488ce7f3af9bd4a7ba6e36cb
#
_cell.length_a   1.000
_cell.length_b   1.000
_cell.length_c   1.000
_cell.angle_alpha   90.00
_cell.angle_beta   90.00
_cell.angle_gamma   90.00
#
_symmetry.space_group_name_H-M   'P 1'
#
loop_
_entity.id
_entity.type
_entity.pdbx_description
1 polymer ?
#
loop_
_entity_poly.entity_id
_entity_poly.type
_entity_poly.pdbx_seq_one_letter_code
_entity_poly.pdbx_strand_id
1 'polypeptide(L)'
;MRSKRFNWLVALVVVLAMQSCIAYRFIGHGAEGIDDFKTFPTDTIHAPETPFRFAKAACPLLDTLRLQVARVDEPLTLRQMIDTLDSKNPSAGMVIVRNDTILFEHYRGMVAPDRHTTVFSVTKSVTSLLVGMAIDKGYITSVEDVVTKYLPDLKRRAPEFQRLTIEHLLDMRTGLAFSENYASNPLSGMARLHYGRDLQRQIRQQRFKEEPGTKFEYNSMATAILGAVLEQATGRRYAELLEEWVWKPLGMERYALMNLDDKEHRFAKAYGGLSSNPRDMARFGRLYLNRGLWEGERIVSEAWIDRSLSADRATENGWYTNSWRTVPARIKWDGKNRFEDGVGLSDAMVLAHNERGIPLQHMRTERNEDGTWSVRAATDCFFAYGLHGQVILINPAKRVIAVYLGNDRLDYFPSVFYRLVQHL
;
A
#
# COMPACT_ATOMS: atom_id res chain seq x y z
N MET A 1 3.04 22.55 -53.97
CA MET A 1 1.99 21.68 -53.39
C MET A 1 2.48 20.38 -52.73
N ARG A 2 3.56 19.75 -53.16
CA ARG A 2 4.13 18.50 -52.53
C ARG A 2 4.64 18.65 -51.08
N SER A 3 5.24 19.77 -50.71
CA SER A 3 5.81 20.01 -49.39
C SER A 3 4.73 20.09 -48.28
N LYS A 4 3.57 20.73 -48.53
CA LYS A 4 2.50 20.84 -47.54
C LYS A 4 1.85 19.50 -47.26
N ARG A 5 1.67 18.63 -48.26
CA ARG A 5 1.10 17.28 -48.09
C ARG A 5 2.02 16.36 -47.32
N PHE A 6 3.33 16.48 -47.51
CA PHE A 6 4.34 15.72 -46.75
C PHE A 6 4.31 16.10 -45.27
N ASN A 7 4.25 17.40 -44.97
CA ASN A 7 4.17 17.88 -43.57
C ASN A 7 2.88 17.41 -42.87
N TRP A 8 1.73 17.35 -43.56
CA TRP A 8 0.48 16.82 -43.01
C TRP A 8 0.54 15.32 -42.78
N LEU A 9 1.19 14.54 -43.63
CA LEU A 9 1.39 13.11 -43.46
C LEU A 9 2.32 12.81 -42.27
N VAL A 10 3.40 13.56 -42.14
CA VAL A 10 4.29 13.45 -40.97
C VAL A 10 3.56 13.85 -39.68
N ALA A 11 2.80 14.93 -39.69
CA ALA A 11 2.00 15.34 -38.55
C ALA A 11 0.94 14.28 -38.16
N LEU A 12 0.27 13.67 -39.16
CA LEU A 12 -0.71 12.60 -38.94
C LEU A 12 -0.04 11.34 -38.37
N VAL A 13 1.12 10.95 -38.89
CA VAL A 13 1.91 9.80 -38.38
C VAL A 13 2.38 10.06 -36.95
N VAL A 14 2.85 11.27 -36.66
CA VAL A 14 3.24 11.69 -35.31
C VAL A 14 2.05 11.67 -34.36
N VAL A 15 0.87 12.17 -34.78
CA VAL A 15 -0.37 12.15 -33.97
C VAL A 15 -0.84 10.71 -33.75
N LEU A 16 -0.81 9.85 -34.77
CA LEU A 16 -1.17 8.43 -34.62
C LEU A 16 -0.15 7.67 -33.77
N ALA A 17 1.14 7.95 -33.92
CA ALA A 17 2.17 7.41 -33.05
C ALA A 17 2.04 7.90 -31.60
N MET A 18 1.67 9.17 -31.40
CA MET A 18 1.37 9.72 -30.09
C MET A 18 0.13 9.11 -29.44
N GLN A 19 -0.90 8.74 -30.21
CA GLN A 19 -2.09 8.06 -29.67
C GLN A 19 -1.79 6.66 -29.12
N SER A 20 -0.77 6.00 -29.62
CA SER A 20 -0.25 4.75 -29.06
C SER A 20 0.81 4.96 -27.98
N CYS A 21 1.26 6.21 -27.79
CA CYS A 21 2.37 6.54 -26.90
C CYS A 21 1.88 6.74 -25.45
N ILE A 22 2.63 6.19 -24.51
CA ILE A 22 2.42 6.38 -23.07
C ILE A 22 2.42 7.89 -22.72
N ALA A 23 3.26 8.69 -23.40
CA ALA A 23 3.29 10.13 -23.21
C ALA A 23 1.98 10.83 -23.54
N TYR A 24 1.29 10.41 -24.61
CA TYR A 24 -0.04 10.95 -24.94
C TYR A 24 -1.07 10.60 -23.88
N ARG A 25 -1.08 9.35 -23.42
CA ARG A 25 -2.01 8.92 -22.35
C ARG A 25 -1.70 9.64 -21.02
N PHE A 26 -0.43 9.79 -20.68
CA PHE A 26 0.01 10.56 -19.52
C PHE A 26 -0.50 12.02 -19.57
N ILE A 27 -0.36 12.68 -20.73
CA ILE A 27 -0.84 14.06 -20.92
C ILE A 27 -2.38 14.12 -20.92
N GLY A 28 -3.03 13.16 -21.59
CA GLY A 28 -4.48 13.13 -21.77
C GLY A 28 -5.26 12.71 -20.50
N HIS A 29 -4.69 11.87 -19.67
CA HIS A 29 -5.31 11.41 -18.42
C HIS A 29 -4.95 12.29 -17.21
N GLY A 30 -3.87 13.09 -17.31
CA GLY A 30 -3.36 13.88 -16.19
C GLY A 30 -2.54 13.05 -15.20
N ALA A 31 -2.19 13.66 -14.06
CA ALA A 31 -1.51 12.97 -12.97
C ALA A 31 -2.46 11.99 -12.26
N GLU A 32 -1.87 11.00 -11.60
CA GLU A 32 -2.60 10.02 -10.79
C GLU A 32 -3.51 10.72 -9.77
N GLY A 33 -4.79 10.34 -9.74
CA GLY A 33 -5.82 10.94 -8.90
C GLY A 33 -6.67 9.93 -8.13
N ILE A 34 -7.26 10.35 -7.03
CA ILE A 34 -8.15 9.51 -6.22
C ILE A 34 -9.40 9.03 -6.98
N ASP A 35 -9.64 9.54 -8.18
CA ASP A 35 -10.72 9.18 -9.08
C ASP A 35 -10.24 8.49 -10.37
N ASP A 36 -9.05 7.90 -10.36
CA ASP A 36 -8.48 7.12 -11.48
C ASP A 36 -9.42 6.04 -12.04
N PHE A 37 -10.34 5.54 -11.21
CA PHE A 37 -11.39 4.60 -11.65
C PHE A 37 -12.33 5.18 -12.71
N LYS A 38 -12.37 6.50 -12.90
CA LYS A 38 -13.11 7.15 -14.01
C LYS A 38 -12.31 7.19 -15.30
N THR A 39 -10.99 7.04 -15.20
CA THR A 39 -10.04 7.19 -16.30
C THR A 39 -9.71 5.87 -16.96
N PHE A 40 -9.57 4.80 -16.17
CA PHE A 40 -9.22 3.47 -16.65
C PHE A 40 -10.46 2.57 -16.77
N PRO A 41 -10.42 1.54 -17.63
CA PRO A 41 -11.39 0.45 -17.56
C PRO A 41 -11.36 -0.19 -16.18
N THR A 42 -12.51 -0.63 -15.69
CA THR A 42 -12.64 -1.24 -14.37
C THR A 42 -13.42 -2.54 -14.43
N ASP A 43 -13.09 -3.47 -13.53
CA ASP A 43 -13.97 -4.55 -13.10
C ASP A 43 -14.67 -4.15 -11.80
N THR A 44 -15.94 -4.52 -11.69
CA THR A 44 -16.73 -4.32 -10.47
C THR A 44 -16.57 -5.52 -9.54
N ILE A 45 -16.39 -5.26 -8.26
CA ILE A 45 -16.30 -6.24 -7.18
C ILE A 45 -17.54 -6.02 -6.31
N HIS A 46 -18.51 -6.92 -6.39
CA HIS A 46 -19.81 -6.72 -5.74
C HIS A 46 -19.73 -6.93 -4.22
N ALA A 47 -20.48 -6.11 -3.51
CA ALA A 47 -20.71 -6.30 -2.08
C ALA A 47 -21.75 -7.39 -1.82
N PRO A 48 -21.78 -8.00 -0.62
CA PRO A 48 -22.87 -8.92 -0.23
C PRO A 48 -24.17 -8.15 -0.03
N GLU A 49 -25.28 -8.86 -0.07
CA GLU A 49 -26.62 -8.29 0.22
C GLU A 49 -26.73 -7.78 1.65
N THR A 50 -26.11 -8.48 2.59
CA THR A 50 -26.11 -8.11 4.01
C THR A 50 -24.69 -7.72 4.43
N PRO A 51 -24.36 -6.41 4.48
CA PRO A 51 -23.05 -5.95 4.89
C PRO A 51 -22.86 -6.01 6.41
N PHE A 52 -21.64 -6.28 6.85
CA PHE A 52 -21.23 -6.05 8.24
C PHE A 52 -21.25 -4.56 8.56
N ARG A 53 -21.74 -4.19 9.73
CA ARG A 53 -21.78 -2.79 10.18
C ARG A 53 -21.10 -2.62 11.51
N PHE A 54 -20.11 -1.74 11.56
CA PHE A 54 -19.53 -1.29 12.82
C PHE A 54 -20.60 -0.59 13.69
N ALA A 55 -20.56 -0.84 15.00
CA ALA A 55 -21.26 0.03 15.95
C ALA A 55 -20.70 1.46 15.88
N LYS A 56 -21.44 2.43 16.42
CA LYS A 56 -20.97 3.82 16.52
C LYS A 56 -21.17 4.30 17.96
N ALA A 57 -20.16 5.01 18.46
CA ALA A 57 -20.24 5.67 19.77
C ALA A 57 -19.55 7.03 19.71
N ALA A 58 -20.06 7.98 20.46
CA ALA A 58 -19.37 9.26 20.67
C ALA A 58 -18.08 9.02 21.47
N CYS A 59 -17.02 9.73 21.10
CA CYS A 59 -15.75 9.72 21.81
C CYS A 59 -15.26 11.15 22.00
N PRO A 60 -15.67 11.87 23.07
CA PRO A 60 -15.31 13.26 23.32
C PRO A 60 -13.79 13.50 23.30
N LEU A 61 -13.00 12.49 23.69
CA LEU A 61 -11.54 12.57 23.59
C LEU A 61 -11.10 12.82 22.14
N LEU A 62 -11.63 12.06 21.18
CA LEU A 62 -11.22 12.19 19.76
C LEU A 62 -11.73 13.50 19.11
N ASP A 63 -12.83 14.06 19.61
CA ASP A 63 -13.35 15.32 19.12
C ASP A 63 -12.48 16.51 19.56
N THR A 64 -11.79 16.40 20.71
CA THR A 64 -11.03 17.50 21.33
C THR A 64 -9.52 17.29 21.31
N LEU A 65 -9.04 16.06 21.13
CA LEU A 65 -7.61 15.73 21.09
C LEU A 65 -6.90 16.52 20.00
N ARG A 66 -5.87 17.27 20.41
CA ARG A 66 -5.00 18.02 19.50
C ARG A 66 -3.67 17.30 19.36
N LEU A 67 -3.25 17.07 18.14
CA LEU A 67 -1.99 16.43 17.82
C LEU A 67 -1.13 17.33 16.97
N GLN A 68 0.17 17.35 17.25
CA GLN A 68 1.13 18.08 16.44
C GLN A 68 1.24 17.42 15.07
N VAL A 69 1.11 18.21 14.03
CA VAL A 69 1.24 17.80 12.63
C VAL A 69 2.50 18.43 12.04
N ALA A 70 3.26 17.70 11.25
CA ALA A 70 4.44 18.24 10.60
C ALA A 70 4.07 19.46 9.70
N ARG A 71 4.90 20.50 9.73
CA ARG A 71 4.72 21.74 8.96
C ARG A 71 3.51 22.60 9.36
N VAL A 72 2.91 22.34 10.50
CA VAL A 72 1.85 23.14 11.08
C VAL A 72 2.31 23.59 12.46
N ASP A 73 2.25 24.91 12.72
CA ASP A 73 2.79 25.48 13.96
C ASP A 73 1.95 25.08 15.19
N GLU A 74 0.63 25.09 15.04
CA GLU A 74 -0.29 24.76 16.12
C GLU A 74 -0.85 23.34 16.00
N PRO A 75 -1.00 22.60 17.13
CA PRO A 75 -1.63 21.29 17.13
C PRO A 75 -3.09 21.36 16.63
N LEU A 76 -3.48 20.40 15.79
CA LEU A 76 -4.81 20.31 15.18
C LEU A 76 -5.64 19.19 15.80
N THR A 77 -6.97 19.38 15.86
CA THR A 77 -7.90 18.26 16.09
C THR A 77 -8.01 17.41 14.82
N LEU A 78 -8.48 16.17 14.95
CA LEU A 78 -8.68 15.27 13.81
C LEU A 78 -9.59 15.90 12.74
N ARG A 79 -10.64 16.62 13.15
CA ARG A 79 -11.55 17.35 12.25
C ARG A 79 -10.81 18.47 11.53
N GLN A 80 -10.08 19.30 12.27
CA GLN A 80 -9.30 20.39 11.69
C GLN A 80 -8.26 19.88 10.67
N MET A 81 -7.62 18.73 10.92
CA MET A 81 -6.68 18.14 9.95
C MET A 81 -7.32 17.89 8.58
N ILE A 82 -8.61 17.57 8.53
CA ILE A 82 -9.36 17.37 7.29
C ILE A 82 -9.88 18.68 6.73
N ASP A 83 -10.41 19.55 7.58
CA ASP A 83 -11.09 20.78 7.16
C ASP A 83 -10.11 21.86 6.69
N THR A 84 -8.85 21.82 7.14
CA THR A 84 -7.80 22.80 6.77
C THR A 84 -6.91 22.36 5.62
N LEU A 85 -7.21 21.22 4.96
CA LEU A 85 -6.46 20.80 3.77
C LEU A 85 -6.49 21.89 2.69
N ASP A 86 -5.30 22.25 2.20
CA ASP A 86 -5.09 23.36 1.23
C ASP A 86 -4.75 22.81 -0.17
N SER A 87 -5.62 21.97 -0.72
CA SER A 87 -5.54 21.54 -2.11
C SER A 87 -6.63 22.20 -2.96
N LYS A 88 -6.46 22.24 -4.28
CA LYS A 88 -7.43 22.85 -5.21
C LYS A 88 -8.87 22.33 -5.05
N ASN A 89 -9.02 21.03 -4.73
CA ASN A 89 -10.28 20.36 -4.47
C ASN A 89 -10.09 19.40 -3.30
N PRO A 90 -10.00 19.92 -2.06
CA PRO A 90 -9.65 19.09 -0.92
C PRO A 90 -10.69 17.99 -0.71
N SER A 91 -10.22 16.78 -0.71
CA SER A 91 -11.05 15.59 -0.53
C SER A 91 -10.33 14.65 0.43
N ALA A 92 -10.97 14.37 1.57
CA ALA A 92 -10.42 13.49 2.58
C ALA A 92 -11.51 12.84 3.42
N GLY A 93 -11.19 11.67 3.95
CA GLY A 93 -12.05 10.98 4.91
C GLY A 93 -11.19 10.24 5.93
N MET A 94 -11.60 10.32 7.18
CA MET A 94 -10.95 9.64 8.29
C MET A 94 -11.97 8.81 9.07
N VAL A 95 -11.59 7.58 9.43
CA VAL A 95 -12.39 6.68 10.26
C VAL A 95 -11.48 6.07 11.31
N ILE A 96 -11.87 6.17 12.58
CA ILE A 96 -11.19 5.54 13.71
C ILE A 96 -12.14 4.52 14.33
N VAL A 97 -11.69 3.27 14.36
CA VAL A 97 -12.44 2.14 14.93
C VAL A 97 -11.65 1.55 16.09
N ARG A 98 -12.33 1.24 17.17
CA ARG A 98 -11.80 0.46 18.29
C ARG A 98 -12.83 -0.57 18.75
N ASN A 99 -12.42 -1.81 18.92
CA ASN A 99 -13.32 -2.90 19.36
C ASN A 99 -14.65 -2.94 18.56
N ASP A 100 -14.55 -2.94 17.22
CA ASP A 100 -15.68 -2.96 16.27
C ASP A 100 -16.64 -1.77 16.40
N THR A 101 -16.20 -0.67 17.01
CA THR A 101 -16.98 0.56 17.18
C THR A 101 -16.27 1.73 16.49
N ILE A 102 -16.95 2.44 15.59
CA ILE A 102 -16.50 3.70 15.04
C ILE A 102 -16.59 4.75 16.15
N LEU A 103 -15.43 5.27 16.57
CA LEU A 103 -15.31 6.33 17.57
C LEU A 103 -15.19 7.72 16.96
N PHE A 104 -14.75 7.80 15.70
CA PHE A 104 -14.63 9.03 14.95
C PHE A 104 -14.78 8.75 13.46
N GLU A 105 -15.54 9.57 12.78
CA GLU A 105 -15.54 9.63 11.31
C GLU A 105 -15.81 11.07 10.85
N HIS A 106 -15.05 11.51 9.86
CA HIS A 106 -15.23 12.81 9.24
C HIS A 106 -14.82 12.77 7.77
N TYR A 107 -15.55 13.48 6.91
CA TYR A 107 -15.41 13.44 5.47
C TYR A 107 -15.48 14.83 4.86
N ARG A 108 -14.75 15.04 3.76
CA ARG A 108 -14.74 16.29 2.98
C ARG A 108 -14.61 15.98 1.48
N GLY A 109 -15.29 16.74 0.64
CA GLY A 109 -15.15 16.69 -0.81
C GLY A 109 -15.66 15.39 -1.44
N MET A 110 -14.83 14.73 -2.25
CA MET A 110 -15.20 13.52 -2.96
C MET A 110 -15.11 12.25 -2.10
N VAL A 111 -14.44 12.28 -0.97
CA VAL A 111 -14.33 11.13 -0.07
C VAL A 111 -15.54 11.07 0.83
N ALA A 112 -16.25 9.95 0.80
CA ALA A 112 -17.45 9.71 1.62
C ALA A 112 -17.66 8.19 1.79
N PRO A 113 -18.50 7.76 2.76
CA PRO A 113 -18.78 6.34 2.98
C PRO A 113 -19.43 5.63 1.78
N ASP A 114 -20.12 6.40 0.95
CA ASP A 114 -20.86 5.92 -0.21
C ASP A 114 -20.16 6.18 -1.56
N ARG A 115 -18.93 6.69 -1.55
CA ARG A 115 -18.15 7.03 -2.74
C ARG A 115 -16.87 6.22 -2.84
N HIS A 116 -16.39 6.03 -4.07
CA HIS A 116 -15.13 5.38 -4.34
C HIS A 116 -13.97 6.37 -4.29
N THR A 117 -12.86 5.90 -3.76
CA THR A 117 -11.57 6.57 -3.73
C THR A 117 -10.52 5.56 -4.14
N THR A 118 -9.69 5.86 -5.13
CA THR A 118 -8.56 4.99 -5.49
C THR A 118 -7.58 4.94 -4.32
N VAL A 119 -7.33 3.74 -3.78
CA VAL A 119 -6.50 3.56 -2.59
C VAL A 119 -5.04 3.34 -2.92
N PHE A 120 -4.67 3.39 -4.20
CA PHE A 120 -3.30 3.25 -4.69
C PHE A 120 -2.57 2.05 -4.04
N SER A 121 -1.37 2.26 -3.53
CA SER A 121 -0.53 1.18 -3.01
C SER A 121 -1.07 0.44 -1.79
N VAL A 122 -2.14 0.90 -1.16
CA VAL A 122 -2.91 0.08 -0.20
C VAL A 122 -3.40 -1.22 -0.86
N THR A 123 -3.66 -1.19 -2.17
CA THR A 123 -3.96 -2.39 -2.99
C THR A 123 -2.92 -3.50 -2.83
N LYS A 124 -1.65 -3.17 -2.61
CA LYS A 124 -0.57 -4.17 -2.42
C LYS A 124 -0.81 -5.04 -1.19
N SER A 125 -1.29 -4.45 -0.09
CA SER A 125 -1.63 -5.20 1.12
C SER A 125 -2.85 -6.11 0.88
N VAL A 126 -3.79 -5.67 0.03
CA VAL A 126 -4.92 -6.50 -0.39
C VAL A 126 -4.46 -7.65 -1.29
N THR A 127 -3.54 -7.39 -2.22
CA THR A 127 -2.91 -8.43 -3.06
C THR A 127 -2.14 -9.45 -2.21
N SER A 128 -1.43 -8.97 -1.20
CA SER A 128 -0.75 -9.86 -0.23
C SER A 128 -1.74 -10.77 0.49
N LEU A 129 -2.90 -10.26 0.94
CA LEU A 129 -3.95 -11.09 1.53
C LEU A 129 -4.39 -12.21 0.57
N LEU A 130 -4.65 -11.88 -0.71
CA LEU A 130 -5.02 -12.87 -1.72
C LEU A 130 -3.95 -13.95 -1.92
N VAL A 131 -2.66 -13.59 -1.85
CA VAL A 131 -1.56 -14.58 -1.89
C VAL A 131 -1.64 -15.53 -0.71
N GLY A 132 -1.85 -15.03 0.51
CA GLY A 132 -2.02 -15.85 1.71
C GLY A 132 -3.20 -16.81 1.58
N MET A 133 -4.34 -16.30 1.10
CA MET A 133 -5.53 -17.11 0.87
C MET A 133 -5.32 -18.15 -0.23
N ALA A 134 -4.55 -17.83 -1.27
CA ALA A 134 -4.19 -18.77 -2.34
C ALA A 134 -3.29 -19.91 -1.81
N ILE A 135 -2.42 -19.60 -0.84
CA ILE A 135 -1.61 -20.63 -0.13
C ILE A 135 -2.53 -21.49 0.74
N ASP A 136 -3.37 -20.91 1.56
CA ASP A 136 -4.30 -21.63 2.43
C ASP A 136 -5.25 -22.55 1.64
N LYS A 137 -5.61 -22.15 0.42
CA LYS A 137 -6.49 -22.93 -0.49
C LYS A 137 -5.71 -23.91 -1.40
N GLY A 138 -4.38 -23.96 -1.31
CA GLY A 138 -3.53 -24.87 -2.06
C GLY A 138 -3.29 -24.50 -3.54
N TYR A 139 -3.67 -23.31 -3.99
CA TYR A 139 -3.36 -22.81 -5.34
C TYR A 139 -1.89 -22.42 -5.48
N ILE A 140 -1.30 -21.92 -4.41
CA ILE A 140 0.13 -21.62 -4.28
C ILE A 140 0.67 -22.54 -3.19
N THR A 141 1.82 -23.17 -3.40
CA THR A 141 2.34 -24.13 -2.42
C THR A 141 3.03 -23.42 -1.26
N SER A 142 3.83 -22.39 -1.54
CA SER A 142 4.63 -21.68 -0.55
C SER A 142 5.05 -20.29 -1.07
N VAL A 143 5.42 -19.41 -0.17
CA VAL A 143 6.09 -18.13 -0.52
C VAL A 143 7.47 -18.35 -1.14
N GLU A 144 8.08 -19.52 -0.94
CA GLU A 144 9.36 -19.91 -1.52
C GLU A 144 9.23 -20.37 -2.98
N ASP A 145 8.02 -20.59 -3.46
CA ASP A 145 7.79 -20.95 -4.86
C ASP A 145 8.37 -19.88 -5.79
N VAL A 146 9.15 -20.34 -6.78
CA VAL A 146 9.67 -19.45 -7.83
C VAL A 146 8.54 -19.03 -8.76
N VAL A 147 8.55 -17.77 -9.19
CA VAL A 147 7.48 -17.19 -10.03
C VAL A 147 7.28 -17.96 -11.34
N THR A 148 8.33 -18.58 -11.87
CA THR A 148 8.30 -19.36 -13.11
C THR A 148 7.53 -20.67 -13.00
N LYS A 149 7.15 -21.10 -11.80
CA LYS A 149 6.21 -22.21 -11.59
C LYS A 149 4.83 -21.86 -12.12
N TYR A 150 4.40 -20.61 -11.93
CA TYR A 150 3.10 -20.09 -12.34
C TYR A 150 3.16 -19.33 -13.66
N LEU A 151 4.29 -18.68 -13.96
CA LEU A 151 4.53 -17.89 -15.17
C LEU A 151 5.70 -18.51 -15.98
N PRO A 152 5.51 -19.70 -16.59
CA PRO A 152 6.58 -20.46 -17.21
C PRO A 152 7.27 -19.74 -18.37
N ASP A 153 6.59 -18.85 -19.05
CA ASP A 153 7.15 -18.04 -20.14
C ASP A 153 8.33 -17.16 -19.69
N LEU A 154 8.38 -16.80 -18.40
CA LEU A 154 9.47 -15.99 -17.85
C LEU A 154 10.80 -16.76 -17.79
N LYS A 155 10.79 -18.11 -17.80
CA LYS A 155 12.03 -18.94 -17.80
C LYS A 155 12.99 -18.57 -18.94
N ARG A 156 12.42 -18.14 -20.09
CA ARG A 156 13.20 -17.81 -21.30
C ARG A 156 13.58 -16.35 -21.39
N ARG A 157 13.20 -15.52 -20.42
CA ARG A 157 13.41 -14.06 -20.48
C ARG A 157 14.69 -13.63 -19.81
N ALA A 158 14.87 -14.04 -18.56
CA ALA A 158 16.10 -13.81 -17.80
C ALA A 158 16.27 -14.93 -16.79
N PRO A 159 17.51 -15.45 -16.56
CA PRO A 159 17.75 -16.56 -15.65
C PRO A 159 17.39 -16.25 -14.19
N GLU A 160 17.40 -14.99 -13.81
CA GLU A 160 17.01 -14.51 -12.47
C GLU A 160 15.54 -14.80 -12.15
N PHE A 161 14.66 -14.86 -13.14
CA PHE A 161 13.27 -15.26 -12.91
C PHE A 161 13.12 -16.68 -12.33
N GLN A 162 14.10 -17.55 -12.56
CA GLN A 162 14.11 -18.90 -11.99
C GLN A 162 14.52 -18.93 -10.50
N ARG A 163 14.97 -17.79 -9.96
CA ARG A 163 15.33 -17.58 -8.55
C ARG A 163 14.43 -16.55 -7.86
N LEU A 164 13.61 -15.84 -8.63
CA LEU A 164 12.65 -14.89 -8.08
C LEU A 164 11.48 -15.64 -7.44
N THR A 165 11.35 -15.55 -6.13
CA THR A 165 10.27 -16.20 -5.36
C THR A 165 9.10 -15.25 -5.09
N ILE A 166 7.97 -15.82 -4.66
CA ILE A 166 6.82 -15.06 -4.19
C ILE A 166 7.20 -14.20 -2.97
N GLU A 167 8.04 -14.72 -2.05
CA GLU A 167 8.56 -13.96 -0.91
C GLU A 167 9.33 -12.71 -1.35
N HIS A 168 10.21 -12.85 -2.34
CA HIS A 168 10.97 -11.71 -2.87
C HIS A 168 10.04 -10.61 -3.42
N LEU A 169 8.91 -10.98 -4.03
CA LEU A 169 7.90 -10.04 -4.51
C LEU A 169 7.16 -9.36 -3.36
N LEU A 170 6.71 -10.13 -2.37
CA LEU A 170 5.98 -9.65 -1.19
C LEU A 170 6.82 -8.69 -0.35
N ASP A 171 8.10 -8.96 -0.21
CA ASP A 171 9.05 -8.21 0.62
C ASP A 171 9.85 -7.16 -0.17
N MET A 172 9.50 -6.94 -1.47
CA MET A 172 10.14 -5.93 -2.33
C MET A 172 11.67 -6.13 -2.47
N ARG A 173 12.13 -7.40 -2.55
CA ARG A 173 13.53 -7.80 -2.71
C ARG A 173 13.76 -8.45 -4.07
N THR A 174 13.25 -7.82 -5.11
CA THR A 174 13.13 -8.44 -6.43
C THR A 174 14.41 -8.40 -7.26
N GLY A 175 15.31 -7.46 -7.02
CA GLY A 175 16.46 -7.18 -7.91
C GLY A 175 16.09 -6.62 -9.28
N LEU A 176 14.81 -6.34 -9.57
CA LEU A 176 14.35 -5.82 -10.86
C LEU A 176 14.92 -4.43 -11.16
N ALA A 177 15.29 -4.19 -12.41
CA ALA A 177 15.69 -2.88 -12.92
C ALA A 177 14.47 -2.00 -13.21
N PHE A 178 13.63 -1.78 -12.18
CA PHE A 178 12.44 -0.95 -12.24
C PHE A 178 12.62 0.28 -11.36
N SER A 179 12.18 1.45 -11.82
CA SER A 179 12.22 2.68 -11.04
C SER A 179 10.80 3.08 -10.64
N GLU A 180 10.59 3.22 -9.35
CA GLU A 180 9.34 3.72 -8.74
C GLU A 180 9.22 5.26 -8.82
N ASN A 181 9.87 5.88 -9.79
CA ASN A 181 9.84 7.33 -9.94
C ASN A 181 8.49 7.80 -10.49
N TYR A 182 7.67 8.41 -9.62
CA TYR A 182 6.39 9.06 -9.96
C TYR A 182 6.57 10.47 -10.55
N ALA A 183 7.79 11.00 -10.58
CA ALA A 183 8.02 12.32 -11.15
C ALA A 183 7.55 12.35 -12.60
N SER A 184 6.97 13.45 -12.99
CA SER A 184 6.44 13.93 -14.27
C SER A 184 7.18 13.47 -15.56
N ASN A 185 7.88 12.34 -15.51
CA ASN A 185 8.55 11.73 -16.66
C ASN A 185 7.66 10.64 -17.28
N PRO A 186 7.01 10.92 -18.43
CA PRO A 186 6.14 9.97 -19.12
C PRO A 186 6.87 8.71 -19.63
N LEU A 187 8.21 8.71 -19.61
CA LEU A 187 9.04 7.58 -20.02
C LEU A 187 9.54 6.74 -18.84
N SER A 188 9.18 7.11 -17.60
CA SER A 188 9.58 6.35 -16.42
C SER A 188 8.99 4.94 -16.40
N GLY A 189 9.57 4.06 -15.61
CA GLY A 189 9.03 2.71 -15.36
C GLY A 189 7.60 2.78 -14.82
N MET A 190 7.36 3.70 -13.88
CA MET A 190 6.06 3.88 -13.25
C MET A 190 5.01 4.42 -14.23
N ALA A 191 5.36 5.41 -15.07
CA ALA A 191 4.45 5.91 -16.10
C ALA A 191 4.06 4.80 -17.09
N ARG A 192 5.02 3.96 -17.50
CA ARG A 192 4.72 2.79 -18.35
C ARG A 192 3.82 1.80 -17.66
N LEU A 193 4.04 1.53 -16.38
CA LEU A 193 3.22 0.62 -15.60
C LEU A 193 1.79 1.17 -15.44
N HIS A 194 1.65 2.45 -15.15
CA HIS A 194 0.35 3.08 -14.86
C HIS A 194 -0.48 3.35 -16.13
N TYR A 195 0.14 3.90 -17.18
CA TYR A 195 -0.55 4.29 -18.42
C TYR A 195 -0.39 3.28 -19.57
N GLY A 196 0.40 2.22 -19.38
CA GLY A 196 0.57 1.16 -20.39
C GLY A 196 -0.68 0.32 -20.59
N ARG A 197 -0.78 -0.33 -21.76
CA ARG A 197 -1.96 -1.12 -22.17
C ARG A 197 -1.80 -2.62 -21.98
N ASP A 198 -0.60 -3.12 -21.87
CA ASP A 198 -0.29 -4.56 -21.78
C ASP A 198 0.67 -4.80 -20.64
N LEU A 199 0.11 -4.97 -19.44
CA LEU A 199 0.88 -5.25 -18.24
C LEU A 199 1.62 -6.59 -18.31
N GLN A 200 1.04 -7.60 -18.93
CA GLN A 200 1.69 -8.90 -19.09
C GLN A 200 2.95 -8.78 -19.96
N ARG A 201 2.88 -8.01 -21.05
CA ARG A 201 4.05 -7.72 -21.87
C ARG A 201 5.12 -6.97 -21.08
N GLN A 202 4.73 -6.00 -20.26
CA GLN A 202 5.66 -5.25 -19.42
C GLN A 202 6.35 -6.16 -18.41
N ILE A 203 5.65 -7.12 -17.78
CA ILE A 203 6.22 -8.14 -16.91
C ILE A 203 7.26 -8.96 -17.69
N ARG A 204 6.94 -9.44 -18.90
CA ARG A 204 7.85 -10.22 -19.75
C ARG A 204 9.09 -9.43 -20.19
N GLN A 205 9.06 -8.10 -20.16
CA GLN A 205 10.17 -7.22 -20.57
C GLN A 205 11.07 -6.79 -19.41
N GLN A 206 10.76 -7.20 -18.17
CA GLN A 206 11.57 -6.84 -17.03
C GLN A 206 12.99 -7.41 -17.14
N ARG A 207 13.93 -6.65 -16.60
CA ARG A 207 15.35 -7.00 -16.47
C ARG A 207 15.75 -6.90 -15.01
N PHE A 208 16.83 -7.53 -14.66
CA PHE A 208 17.40 -7.47 -13.33
C PHE A 208 18.66 -6.58 -13.33
N LYS A 209 18.90 -5.91 -12.22
CA LYS A 209 20.13 -5.16 -11.94
C LYS A 209 20.96 -5.81 -10.83
N GLU A 210 20.33 -6.70 -10.07
CA GLU A 210 20.95 -7.47 -9.00
C GLU A 210 20.17 -8.78 -8.77
N GLU A 211 20.76 -9.70 -8.01
CA GLU A 211 20.10 -10.97 -7.68
C GLU A 211 18.85 -10.77 -6.82
N PRO A 212 17.75 -11.52 -7.08
CA PRO A 212 16.59 -11.55 -6.19
C PRO A 212 16.99 -11.91 -4.75
N GLY A 213 16.35 -11.29 -3.78
CA GLY A 213 16.59 -11.55 -2.36
C GLY A 213 17.69 -10.71 -1.71
N THR A 214 18.50 -9.95 -2.47
CA THR A 214 19.66 -9.26 -1.93
C THR A 214 19.31 -7.96 -1.20
N LYS A 215 18.43 -7.13 -1.76
CA LYS A 215 18.18 -5.78 -1.25
C LYS A 215 16.70 -5.40 -1.32
N PHE A 216 16.24 -4.74 -0.27
CA PHE A 216 14.94 -4.08 -0.30
C PHE A 216 14.97 -2.88 -1.25
N GLU A 217 14.03 -2.86 -2.19
CA GLU A 217 13.74 -1.71 -3.03
C GLU A 217 12.26 -1.71 -3.41
N TYR A 218 11.53 -0.70 -2.94
CA TYR A 218 10.10 -0.61 -3.21
C TYR A 218 9.80 -0.59 -4.70
N ASN A 219 8.90 -1.47 -5.15
CA ASN A 219 8.73 -1.77 -6.56
C ASN A 219 7.29 -2.23 -6.89
N SER A 220 6.52 -1.38 -7.56
CA SER A 220 5.14 -1.70 -7.95
C SER A 220 5.05 -2.84 -8.98
N MET A 221 6.09 -3.07 -9.79
CA MET A 221 6.14 -4.20 -10.72
C MET A 221 6.13 -5.53 -9.97
N ALA A 222 6.72 -5.61 -8.78
CA ALA A 222 6.65 -6.80 -7.94
C ALA A 222 5.22 -7.25 -7.69
N THR A 223 4.34 -6.32 -7.33
CA THR A 223 2.94 -6.64 -7.05
C THR A 223 2.13 -6.87 -8.33
N ALA A 224 2.50 -6.24 -9.45
CA ALA A 224 1.91 -6.59 -10.75
C ALA A 224 2.20 -8.07 -11.11
N ILE A 225 3.43 -8.55 -10.84
CA ILE A 225 3.79 -9.96 -11.02
C ILE A 225 2.99 -10.86 -10.07
N LEU A 226 2.77 -10.46 -8.79
CA LEU A 226 1.91 -11.21 -7.87
C LEU A 226 0.47 -11.31 -8.39
N GLY A 227 -0.08 -10.25 -8.99
CA GLY A 227 -1.39 -10.30 -9.65
C GLY A 227 -1.43 -11.34 -10.77
N ALA A 228 -0.38 -11.39 -11.61
CA ALA A 228 -0.24 -12.40 -12.66
C ALA A 228 -0.14 -13.82 -12.10
N VAL A 229 0.63 -14.01 -11.04
CA VAL A 229 0.76 -15.31 -10.35
C VAL A 229 -0.59 -15.77 -9.82
N LEU A 230 -1.36 -14.89 -9.16
CA LEU A 230 -2.69 -15.21 -8.63
C LEU A 230 -3.65 -15.66 -9.73
N GLU A 231 -3.75 -14.90 -10.83
CA GLU A 231 -4.64 -15.27 -11.94
C GLU A 231 -4.23 -16.61 -12.59
N GLN A 232 -2.94 -16.84 -12.78
CA GLN A 232 -2.46 -18.09 -13.38
C GLN A 232 -2.60 -19.29 -12.44
N ALA A 233 -2.30 -19.13 -11.15
CA ALA A 233 -2.40 -20.19 -10.17
C ALA A 233 -3.85 -20.65 -9.95
N THR A 234 -4.79 -19.71 -9.99
CA THR A 234 -6.21 -19.97 -9.71
C THR A 234 -7.05 -20.21 -10.96
N GLY A 235 -6.58 -19.80 -12.13
CA GLY A 235 -7.35 -19.79 -13.37
C GLY A 235 -8.51 -18.78 -13.36
N ARG A 236 -8.49 -17.82 -12.45
CA ARG A 236 -9.58 -16.85 -12.21
C ARG A 236 -9.08 -15.42 -12.32
N ARG A 237 -9.97 -14.50 -12.63
CA ARG A 237 -9.66 -13.08 -12.69
C ARG A 237 -9.44 -12.49 -11.29
N TYR A 238 -8.54 -11.53 -11.19
CA TYR A 238 -8.20 -10.88 -9.92
C TYR A 238 -9.43 -10.29 -9.20
N ALA A 239 -10.34 -9.65 -9.94
CA ALA A 239 -11.56 -9.07 -9.38
C ALA A 239 -12.52 -10.14 -8.82
N GLU A 240 -12.62 -11.31 -9.46
CA GLU A 240 -13.41 -12.44 -8.97
C GLU A 240 -12.86 -13.01 -7.68
N LEU A 241 -11.52 -13.10 -7.56
CA LEU A 241 -10.86 -13.51 -6.32
C LEU A 241 -11.16 -12.51 -5.19
N LEU A 242 -11.06 -11.20 -5.47
CA LEU A 242 -11.40 -10.19 -4.48
C LEU A 242 -12.86 -10.27 -4.05
N GLU A 243 -13.78 -10.42 -4.98
CA GLU A 243 -15.21 -10.50 -4.68
C GLU A 243 -15.52 -11.69 -3.78
N GLU A 244 -15.08 -12.88 -4.17
CA GLU A 244 -15.47 -14.12 -3.52
C GLU A 244 -14.68 -14.38 -2.22
N TRP A 245 -13.40 -14.02 -2.20
CA TRP A 245 -12.57 -14.35 -1.04
C TRP A 245 -12.50 -13.24 0.00
N VAL A 246 -12.73 -11.98 -0.41
CA VAL A 246 -12.55 -10.83 0.49
C VAL A 246 -13.84 -10.03 0.63
N TRP A 247 -14.41 -9.50 -0.48
CA TRP A 247 -15.48 -8.51 -0.40
C TRP A 247 -16.75 -9.06 0.21
N LYS A 248 -17.23 -10.19 -0.30
CA LYS A 248 -18.43 -10.85 0.22
C LYS A 248 -18.23 -11.42 1.62
N PRO A 249 -17.17 -12.22 1.91
CA PRO A 249 -16.97 -12.77 3.25
C PRO A 249 -16.77 -11.72 4.35
N LEU A 250 -16.09 -10.60 4.04
CA LEU A 250 -15.89 -9.52 5.01
C LEU A 250 -17.09 -8.57 5.12
N GLY A 251 -18.22 -8.88 4.51
CA GLY A 251 -19.40 -8.03 4.62
C GLY A 251 -19.13 -6.58 4.19
N MET A 252 -18.41 -6.36 3.10
CA MET A 252 -18.13 -5.00 2.63
C MET A 252 -19.42 -4.24 2.37
N GLU A 253 -19.45 -2.96 2.71
CA GLU A 253 -20.67 -2.15 2.68
C GLU A 253 -21.03 -1.68 1.27
N ARG A 254 -20.00 -1.54 0.41
CA ARG A 254 -20.15 -1.05 -0.97
C ARG A 254 -19.38 -1.94 -1.94
N TYR A 255 -19.83 -1.97 -3.18
CA TYR A 255 -19.01 -2.54 -4.26
C TYR A 255 -17.69 -1.78 -4.37
N ALA A 256 -16.66 -2.43 -4.89
CA ALA A 256 -15.41 -1.79 -5.23
C ALA A 256 -15.16 -1.83 -6.73
N LEU A 257 -14.16 -1.05 -7.18
CA LEU A 257 -13.71 -1.04 -8.56
C LEU A 257 -12.23 -1.41 -8.61
N MET A 258 -11.85 -2.24 -9.58
CA MET A 258 -10.47 -2.60 -9.87
C MET A 258 -10.07 -2.06 -11.23
N ASN A 259 -9.14 -1.11 -11.26
CA ASN A 259 -8.61 -0.58 -12.50
C ASN A 259 -7.85 -1.65 -13.29
N LEU A 260 -8.06 -1.66 -14.60
CA LEU A 260 -7.43 -2.55 -15.55
C LEU A 260 -6.42 -1.78 -16.42
N ASP A 261 -5.52 -2.51 -17.08
CA ASP A 261 -4.55 -1.93 -18.02
C ASP A 261 -5.24 -1.40 -19.29
N ASP A 262 -6.13 -2.18 -19.90
CA ASP A 262 -7.02 -1.75 -20.98
C ASP A 262 -8.28 -2.63 -21.11
N LYS A 263 -9.09 -2.36 -22.12
CA LYS A 263 -10.34 -3.10 -22.40
C LYS A 263 -10.12 -4.44 -23.09
N GLU A 264 -8.99 -4.62 -23.74
CA GLU A 264 -8.66 -5.82 -24.51
C GLU A 264 -8.01 -6.88 -23.62
N HIS A 265 -6.91 -6.56 -22.94
CA HIS A 265 -6.17 -7.48 -22.09
C HIS A 265 -6.84 -7.66 -20.72
N ARG A 266 -7.46 -6.59 -20.19
CA ARG A 266 -8.22 -6.58 -18.94
C ARG A 266 -7.41 -7.09 -17.74
N PHE A 267 -6.12 -6.78 -17.68
CA PHE A 267 -5.26 -7.21 -16.61
C PHE A 267 -5.36 -6.24 -15.41
N ALA A 268 -5.62 -6.77 -14.23
CA ALA A 268 -5.82 -5.94 -13.03
C ALA A 268 -4.54 -5.21 -12.59
N LYS A 269 -4.66 -3.93 -12.26
CA LYS A 269 -3.56 -3.16 -11.64
C LYS A 269 -3.41 -3.51 -10.16
N ALA A 270 -3.06 -4.76 -9.87
CA ALA A 270 -2.96 -5.34 -8.54
C ALA A 270 -2.03 -4.56 -7.58
N TYR A 271 -1.20 -3.67 -8.11
CA TYR A 271 -0.26 -2.82 -7.36
C TYR A 271 -0.86 -1.50 -6.85
N GLY A 272 -2.04 -1.09 -7.38
CA GLY A 272 -2.57 0.24 -7.05
C GLY A 272 -3.93 0.58 -7.62
N GLY A 273 -4.66 -0.38 -8.21
CA GLY A 273 -5.88 -0.12 -8.98
C GLY A 273 -7.19 -0.25 -8.21
N LEU A 274 -7.17 -0.63 -6.94
CA LEU A 274 -8.39 -0.77 -6.14
C LEU A 274 -8.97 0.60 -5.78
N SER A 275 -10.28 0.73 -5.92
CA SER A 275 -11.04 1.90 -5.45
C SER A 275 -12.15 1.46 -4.51
N SER A 276 -12.17 2.04 -3.31
CA SER A 276 -13.06 1.69 -2.21
C SER A 276 -13.39 2.93 -1.37
N ASN A 277 -13.89 2.74 -0.16
CA ASN A 277 -14.25 3.80 0.78
C ASN A 277 -13.60 3.57 2.15
N PRO A 278 -13.53 4.59 3.04
CA PRO A 278 -12.83 4.47 4.32
C PRO A 278 -13.41 3.39 5.25
N ARG A 279 -14.72 3.14 5.25
CA ARG A 279 -15.33 2.13 6.13
C ARG A 279 -15.02 0.71 5.66
N ASP A 280 -14.98 0.46 4.34
CA ASP A 280 -14.60 -0.86 3.82
C ASP A 280 -13.11 -1.13 4.02
N MET A 281 -12.27 -0.10 3.94
CA MET A 281 -10.86 -0.22 4.31
C MET A 281 -10.67 -0.48 5.82
N ALA A 282 -11.56 0.02 6.67
CA ALA A 282 -11.57 -0.35 8.09
C ALA A 282 -11.98 -1.83 8.31
N ARG A 283 -12.92 -2.38 7.50
CA ARG A 283 -13.25 -3.82 7.52
C ARG A 283 -12.05 -4.67 7.13
N PHE A 284 -11.32 -4.25 6.12
CA PHE A 284 -10.06 -4.90 5.76
C PHE A 284 -9.06 -4.90 6.94
N GLY A 285 -8.90 -3.77 7.63
CA GLY A 285 -8.07 -3.69 8.84
C GLY A 285 -8.56 -4.58 9.99
N ARG A 286 -9.88 -4.73 10.15
CA ARG A 286 -10.50 -5.61 11.18
C ARG A 286 -10.10 -7.07 11.02
N LEU A 287 -10.01 -7.56 9.78
CA LEU A 287 -9.56 -8.94 9.52
C LEU A 287 -8.17 -9.19 10.12
N TYR A 288 -7.26 -8.23 9.96
CA TYR A 288 -5.91 -8.31 10.51
C TYR A 288 -5.90 -8.22 12.04
N LEU A 289 -6.71 -7.33 12.64
CA LEU A 289 -6.87 -7.27 14.11
C LEU A 289 -7.40 -8.56 14.71
N ASN A 290 -8.27 -9.26 14.00
CA ASN A 290 -8.86 -10.53 14.43
C ASN A 290 -8.03 -11.74 13.94
N ARG A 291 -6.77 -11.53 13.54
CA ARG A 291 -5.85 -12.61 13.16
C ARG A 291 -6.43 -13.55 12.10
N GLY A 292 -7.14 -12.98 11.12
CA GLY A 292 -7.72 -13.71 9.99
C GLY A 292 -9.09 -14.35 10.27
N LEU A 293 -9.69 -14.11 11.45
CA LEU A 293 -11.05 -14.52 11.76
C LEU A 293 -12.05 -13.41 11.42
N TRP A 294 -13.21 -13.81 10.88
CA TRP A 294 -14.33 -12.93 10.61
C TRP A 294 -15.63 -13.60 11.00
N GLU A 295 -16.37 -13.03 11.96
CA GLU A 295 -17.64 -13.56 12.47
C GLU A 295 -17.59 -15.08 12.78
N GLY A 296 -16.48 -15.55 13.35
CA GLY A 296 -16.23 -16.95 13.69
C GLY A 296 -15.64 -17.82 12.57
N GLU A 297 -15.59 -17.33 11.34
CA GLU A 297 -15.02 -18.06 10.20
C GLU A 297 -13.56 -17.69 9.96
N ARG A 298 -12.74 -18.67 9.58
CA ARG A 298 -11.34 -18.49 9.19
C ARG A 298 -11.26 -18.07 7.71
N ILE A 299 -10.97 -16.79 7.47
CA ILE A 299 -10.84 -16.23 6.12
C ILE A 299 -9.43 -16.44 5.57
N VAL A 300 -8.42 -16.31 6.41
CA VAL A 300 -7.01 -16.56 6.11
C VAL A 300 -6.33 -17.12 7.35
N SER A 301 -5.28 -17.90 7.17
CA SER A 301 -4.53 -18.48 8.30
C SER A 301 -3.96 -17.42 9.23
N GLU A 302 -3.94 -17.73 10.51
CA GLU A 302 -3.31 -16.90 11.53
C GLU A 302 -1.82 -16.70 11.23
N ALA A 303 -1.16 -17.76 10.77
CA ALA A 303 0.25 -17.73 10.37
C ALA A 303 0.53 -16.69 9.28
N TRP A 304 -0.40 -16.49 8.33
CA TRP A 304 -0.26 -15.44 7.31
C TRP A 304 -0.34 -14.04 7.90
N ILE A 305 -1.27 -13.83 8.82
CA ILE A 305 -1.40 -12.54 9.51
C ILE A 305 -0.16 -12.24 10.35
N ASP A 306 0.32 -13.22 11.14
CA ASP A 306 1.52 -13.07 11.96
C ASP A 306 2.76 -12.77 11.11
N ARG A 307 2.90 -13.46 9.96
CA ARG A 307 3.94 -13.15 9.00
C ARG A 307 3.85 -11.72 8.47
N SER A 308 2.63 -11.25 8.17
CA SER A 308 2.38 -9.92 7.59
C SER A 308 2.61 -8.78 8.60
N LEU A 309 2.37 -9.03 9.87
CA LEU A 309 2.51 -8.06 10.97
C LEU A 309 3.74 -8.35 11.85
N SER A 310 4.77 -8.99 11.31
CA SER A 310 6.00 -9.28 12.04
C SER A 310 6.90 -8.06 12.11
N ALA A 311 7.10 -7.53 13.31
CA ALA A 311 8.01 -6.42 13.56
C ALA A 311 9.48 -6.81 13.27
N ASP A 312 9.87 -8.04 13.57
CA ASP A 312 11.23 -8.58 13.30
C ASP A 312 11.50 -8.59 11.80
N ARG A 313 10.64 -9.23 11.02
CA ARG A 313 10.76 -9.27 9.56
C ARG A 313 10.79 -7.87 8.95
N ALA A 314 9.91 -6.97 9.40
CA ALA A 314 9.87 -5.60 8.91
C ALA A 314 11.16 -4.84 9.24
N THR A 315 11.69 -4.99 10.45
CA THR A 315 12.93 -4.33 10.89
C THR A 315 14.12 -4.79 10.06
N GLU A 316 14.22 -6.07 9.76
CA GLU A 316 15.27 -6.64 8.92
C GLU A 316 15.17 -6.22 7.45
N ASN A 317 13.98 -5.92 6.98
CA ASN A 317 13.68 -5.62 5.58
C ASN A 317 13.20 -4.16 5.36
N GLY A 318 13.89 -3.18 5.91
CA GLY A 318 13.61 -1.76 5.64
C GLY A 318 12.26 -1.26 6.14
N TRP A 319 11.77 -1.82 7.26
CA TRP A 319 10.47 -1.51 7.89
C TRP A 319 9.27 -1.99 7.05
N TYR A 320 9.47 -3.04 6.25
CA TYR A 320 8.48 -3.55 5.31
C TYR A 320 8.44 -5.09 5.31
N THR A 321 7.26 -5.68 5.35
CA THR A 321 7.05 -7.13 5.23
C THR A 321 5.69 -7.43 4.63
N ASN A 322 5.59 -8.39 3.73
CA ASN A 322 4.34 -8.86 3.10
C ASN A 322 3.41 -7.72 2.65
N SER A 323 3.97 -6.66 2.06
CA SER A 323 3.24 -5.45 1.63
C SER A 323 2.63 -4.61 2.77
N TRP A 324 3.08 -4.81 4.01
CA TRP A 324 2.80 -3.96 5.16
C TRP A 324 4.06 -3.23 5.61
N ARG A 325 3.86 -2.13 6.32
CA ARG A 325 4.92 -1.34 6.95
C ARG A 325 4.71 -1.30 8.45
N THR A 326 5.78 -1.22 9.21
CA THR A 326 5.70 -0.84 10.62
C THR A 326 5.98 0.65 10.79
N VAL A 327 5.35 1.29 11.76
CA VAL A 327 5.67 2.67 12.11
C VAL A 327 6.98 2.68 12.89
N PRO A 328 8.06 3.29 12.36
CA PRO A 328 9.29 3.42 13.12
C PRO A 328 9.14 4.56 14.15
N ALA A 329 9.31 4.25 15.43
CA ALA A 329 9.57 5.26 16.44
C ALA A 329 11.03 5.70 16.35
N ARG A 330 11.27 7.00 16.25
CA ARG A 330 12.61 7.57 16.25
C ARG A 330 12.90 8.20 17.60
N ILE A 331 13.94 7.73 18.26
CA ILE A 331 14.42 8.26 19.53
C ILE A 331 15.69 9.02 19.19
N LYS A 332 15.65 10.36 19.28
CA LYS A 332 16.86 11.17 19.22
C LYS A 332 17.63 11.00 20.52
N TRP A 333 18.86 10.61 20.43
CA TRP A 333 19.79 10.70 21.52
C TRP A 333 20.42 12.10 21.50
N ASP A 334 20.36 12.82 22.60
CA ASP A 334 20.84 14.19 22.72
C ASP A 334 22.38 14.30 22.86
N GLY A 335 23.09 13.21 22.57
CA GLY A 335 24.52 13.15 22.25
C GLY A 335 25.50 13.72 23.26
N LYS A 336 25.08 14.06 24.44
CA LYS A 336 26.04 14.46 25.49
C LYS A 336 26.63 13.25 26.16
N ASN A 337 27.65 12.70 25.55
CA ASN A 337 28.56 11.70 26.02
C ASN A 337 28.31 10.24 25.62
N ARG A 338 29.27 9.65 24.94
CA ARG A 338 29.63 8.22 24.90
C ARG A 338 29.34 7.39 23.65
N PHE A 339 29.26 7.98 22.46
CA PHE A 339 29.05 7.17 21.28
C PHE A 339 30.32 6.76 20.51
N GLU A 340 31.48 7.20 20.91
CA GLU A 340 32.74 6.86 20.23
C GLU A 340 33.17 5.39 20.46
N ASP A 341 32.69 4.77 21.55
CA ASP A 341 33.02 3.39 21.93
C ASP A 341 31.86 2.38 21.83
N GLY A 342 30.67 2.79 21.37
CA GLY A 342 29.49 1.94 21.22
C GLY A 342 28.74 1.62 22.52
N VAL A 343 29.31 1.89 23.71
CA VAL A 343 28.67 1.55 25.00
C VAL A 343 27.44 2.42 25.27
N GLY A 344 27.53 3.71 24.94
CA GLY A 344 26.38 4.62 25.10
C GLY A 344 25.18 4.32 24.22
N LEU A 345 25.38 3.63 23.08
CA LEU A 345 24.30 3.23 22.18
C LEU A 345 23.46 2.10 22.78
N SER A 346 24.10 1.12 23.43
CA SER A 346 23.41 0.04 24.13
C SER A 346 22.55 0.59 25.27
N ASP A 347 23.07 1.57 26.01
CA ASP A 347 22.32 2.21 27.10
C ASP A 347 21.10 2.98 26.58
N ALA A 348 21.21 3.66 25.43
CA ALA A 348 20.10 4.35 24.80
C ALA A 348 19.01 3.38 24.36
N MET A 349 19.39 2.21 23.83
CA MET A 349 18.45 1.17 23.45
C MET A 349 17.73 0.57 24.67
N VAL A 350 18.47 0.32 25.76
CA VAL A 350 17.90 -0.16 27.04
C VAL A 350 16.93 0.86 27.62
N LEU A 351 17.30 2.14 27.62
CA LEU A 351 16.44 3.22 28.11
C LEU A 351 15.16 3.31 27.27
N ALA A 352 15.30 3.28 25.96
CA ALA A 352 14.16 3.28 25.03
C ALA A 352 13.23 2.07 25.22
N HIS A 353 13.78 0.89 25.51
CA HIS A 353 13.01 -0.29 25.85
C HIS A 353 12.23 -0.08 27.16
N ASN A 354 12.89 0.40 28.20
CA ASN A 354 12.28 0.63 29.51
C ASN A 354 11.18 1.69 29.47
N GLU A 355 11.39 2.80 28.75
CA GLU A 355 10.41 3.89 28.66
C GLU A 355 9.22 3.58 27.75
N ARG A 356 9.40 2.75 26.72
CA ARG A 356 8.42 2.53 25.67
C ARG A 356 7.93 1.09 25.57
N GLY A 357 8.53 0.17 26.29
CA GLY A 357 8.21 -1.25 26.26
C GLY A 357 8.49 -1.93 24.90
N ILE A 358 9.30 -1.31 24.04
CA ILE A 358 9.65 -1.86 22.72
C ILE A 358 10.79 -2.85 22.87
N PRO A 359 10.67 -4.11 22.42
CA PRO A 359 11.74 -5.09 22.51
C PRO A 359 13.01 -4.61 21.79
N LEU A 360 14.17 -4.81 22.40
CA LEU A 360 15.47 -4.37 21.87
C LEU A 360 15.77 -4.95 20.47
N GLN A 361 15.34 -6.17 20.21
CA GLN A 361 15.48 -6.83 18.90
C GLN A 361 14.80 -6.08 17.76
N HIS A 362 13.78 -5.26 18.06
CA HIS A 362 13.07 -4.44 17.09
C HIS A 362 13.69 -3.06 16.89
N MET A 363 14.89 -2.84 17.44
CA MET A 363 15.59 -1.56 17.35
C MET A 363 16.76 -1.63 16.37
N ARG A 364 16.99 -0.52 15.69
CA ARG A 364 18.14 -0.28 14.82
C ARG A 364 18.75 1.07 15.15
N THR A 365 20.04 1.17 15.03
CA THR A 365 20.77 2.42 15.19
C THR A 365 21.15 2.99 13.84
N GLU A 366 21.04 4.30 13.68
CA GLU A 366 21.42 5.02 12.47
C GLU A 366 22.28 6.23 12.82
N ARG A 367 23.34 6.45 12.04
CA ARG A 367 24.12 7.67 12.09
C ARG A 367 23.44 8.73 11.25
N ASN A 368 23.17 9.90 11.81
CA ASN A 368 22.57 11.03 11.12
C ASN A 368 23.63 11.77 10.28
N GLU A 369 23.18 12.57 9.31
CA GLU A 369 24.07 13.40 8.46
C GLU A 369 24.87 14.42 9.29
N ASP A 370 24.33 14.90 10.40
CA ASP A 370 24.98 15.81 11.35
C ASP A 370 26.00 15.11 12.29
N GLY A 371 26.24 13.81 12.07
CA GLY A 371 27.14 13.00 12.87
C GLY A 371 26.55 12.47 14.17
N THR A 372 25.35 12.86 14.54
CA THR A 372 24.64 12.32 15.71
C THR A 372 24.06 10.93 15.44
N TRP A 373 23.61 10.25 16.48
CA TRP A 373 22.94 8.96 16.37
C TRP A 373 21.46 9.05 16.67
N SER A 374 20.67 8.21 16.03
CA SER A 374 19.29 7.95 16.42
C SER A 374 19.03 6.45 16.52
N VAL A 375 18.16 6.09 17.45
CA VAL A 375 17.61 4.74 17.55
C VAL A 375 16.25 4.74 16.84
N ARG A 376 16.08 3.86 15.87
CA ARG A 376 14.77 3.53 15.32
C ARG A 376 14.29 2.23 15.90
N ALA A 377 13.02 2.18 16.26
CA ALA A 377 12.38 1.00 16.78
C ALA A 377 11.10 0.70 16.00
N ALA A 378 10.85 -0.57 15.70
CA ALA A 378 9.54 -0.99 15.22
C ALA A 378 8.53 -0.86 16.36
N THR A 379 7.38 -0.30 16.07
CA THR A 379 6.25 -0.25 17.00
C THR A 379 5.28 -1.39 16.73
N ASP A 380 4.30 -1.56 17.59
CA ASP A 380 3.15 -2.46 17.41
C ASP A 380 2.09 -1.90 16.46
N CYS A 381 2.40 -0.82 15.74
CA CYS A 381 1.55 -0.23 14.73
C CYS A 381 2.04 -0.62 13.34
N PHE A 382 1.17 -1.23 12.57
CA PHE A 382 1.41 -1.59 11.17
C PHE A 382 0.50 -0.77 10.27
N PHE A 383 0.97 -0.46 9.06
CA PHE A 383 0.16 0.32 8.13
C PHE A 383 0.37 -0.07 6.67
N ALA A 384 -0.73 -0.03 5.91
CA ALA A 384 -0.70 0.03 4.45
C ALA A 384 -0.67 1.49 4.02
N TYR A 385 0.08 1.82 2.96
CA TYR A 385 0.27 3.19 2.52
C TYR A 385 0.14 3.33 1.00
N GLY A 386 -0.58 4.35 0.55
CA GLY A 386 -0.79 4.66 -0.85
C GLY A 386 -0.47 6.10 -1.21
N LEU A 387 -0.28 6.35 -2.50
CA LEU A 387 -0.05 7.69 -3.05
C LEU A 387 -1.12 8.66 -2.54
N HIS A 388 -0.78 9.93 -2.39
CA HIS A 388 -1.63 10.98 -1.77
C HIS A 388 -1.97 10.73 -0.30
N GLY A 389 -1.21 9.86 0.40
CA GLY A 389 -1.37 9.65 1.83
C GLY A 389 -2.48 8.68 2.24
N GLN A 390 -2.97 7.81 1.32
CA GLN A 390 -3.91 6.76 1.71
C GLN A 390 -3.29 5.90 2.81
N VAL A 391 -3.98 5.72 3.93
CA VAL A 391 -3.46 4.95 5.08
C VAL A 391 -4.54 4.05 5.64
N ILE A 392 -4.17 2.81 5.94
CA ILE A 392 -4.84 1.95 6.91
C ILE A 392 -3.79 1.61 7.96
N LEU A 393 -3.92 2.15 9.16
CA LEU A 393 -3.08 1.79 10.29
C LEU A 393 -3.86 0.87 11.21
N ILE A 394 -3.20 -0.17 11.70
CA ILE A 394 -3.72 -1.12 12.68
C ILE A 394 -2.76 -1.20 13.87
N ASN A 395 -3.35 -1.25 15.06
CA ASN A 395 -2.63 -1.56 16.30
C ASN A 395 -3.32 -2.76 16.96
N PRO A 396 -2.75 -3.97 16.85
CA PRO A 396 -3.35 -5.18 17.40
C PRO A 396 -3.51 -5.13 18.93
N ALA A 397 -2.53 -4.62 19.67
CA ALA A 397 -2.54 -4.59 21.13
C ALA A 397 -3.69 -3.75 21.69
N LYS A 398 -3.96 -2.59 21.07
CA LYS A 398 -5.04 -1.67 21.49
C LYS A 398 -6.36 -1.88 20.72
N ARG A 399 -6.36 -2.82 19.76
CA ARG A 399 -7.50 -3.13 18.88
C ARG A 399 -8.05 -1.90 18.14
N VAL A 400 -7.13 -1.07 17.64
CA VAL A 400 -7.45 0.17 16.93
C VAL A 400 -7.17 0.03 15.44
N ILE A 401 -8.08 0.55 14.63
CA ILE A 401 -7.90 0.76 13.19
C ILE A 401 -8.08 2.27 12.94
N ALA A 402 -7.14 2.85 12.21
CA ALA A 402 -7.25 4.23 11.74
C ALA A 402 -7.09 4.26 10.22
N VAL A 403 -8.09 4.80 9.53
CA VAL A 403 -8.11 4.91 8.08
C VAL A 403 -8.12 6.38 7.69
N TYR A 404 -7.27 6.76 6.75
CA TYR A 404 -7.36 8.01 6.02
C TYR A 404 -7.31 7.73 4.52
N LEU A 405 -8.26 8.31 3.78
CA LEU A 405 -8.25 8.36 2.33
C LEU A 405 -8.40 9.83 1.89
N GLY A 406 -7.64 10.26 0.89
CA GLY A 406 -7.70 11.65 0.44
C GLY A 406 -6.83 11.95 -0.78
N ASN A 407 -6.85 13.19 -1.24
CA ASN A 407 -6.06 13.66 -2.37
C ASN A 407 -4.93 14.63 -1.97
N ASP A 408 -4.62 14.72 -0.70
CA ASP A 408 -3.55 15.55 -0.20
C ASP A 408 -2.37 14.68 0.26
N ARG A 409 -1.13 15.10 -0.06
CA ARG A 409 0.10 14.40 0.31
C ARG A 409 0.44 14.67 1.77
N LEU A 410 -0.37 14.16 2.67
CA LEU A 410 -0.07 14.23 4.09
C LEU A 410 0.74 13.00 4.50
N ASP A 411 2.01 12.97 4.14
CA ASP A 411 2.96 11.87 4.44
C ASP A 411 3.14 11.58 5.94
N TYR A 412 2.50 12.37 6.79
CA TYR A 412 2.61 12.28 8.23
C TYR A 412 1.48 11.49 8.92
N PHE A 413 0.42 11.06 8.23
CA PHE A 413 -0.67 10.34 8.88
C PHE A 413 -0.26 9.07 9.62
N PRO A 414 0.67 8.23 9.16
CA PRO A 414 1.12 7.09 9.96
C PRO A 414 1.66 7.52 11.34
N SER A 415 2.41 8.61 11.41
CA SER A 415 2.95 9.12 12.68
C SER A 415 1.89 9.84 13.54
N VAL A 416 0.92 10.50 12.91
CA VAL A 416 -0.25 11.09 13.61
C VAL A 416 -1.08 9.97 14.22
N PHE A 417 -1.40 8.94 13.47
CA PHE A 417 -2.18 7.80 13.95
C PHE A 417 -1.44 7.01 15.03
N TYR A 418 -0.12 6.86 14.90
CA TYR A 418 0.66 6.27 15.98
C TYR A 418 0.50 7.05 17.29
N ARG A 419 0.62 8.39 17.25
CA ARG A 419 0.39 9.23 18.44
C ARG A 419 -1.05 9.16 18.93
N LEU A 420 -2.03 9.19 18.03
CA LEU A 420 -3.44 9.01 18.37
C LEU A 420 -3.67 7.73 19.18
N VAL A 421 -3.11 6.63 18.70
CA VAL A 421 -3.25 5.31 19.34
C VAL A 421 -2.69 5.31 20.77
N GLN A 422 -1.69 6.14 21.09
CA GLN A 422 -1.15 6.24 22.46
C GLN A 422 -2.19 6.82 23.45
N HIS A 423 -3.19 7.57 22.97
CA HIS A 423 -4.27 8.15 23.78
C HIS A 423 -5.50 7.25 23.90
N LEU A 424 -5.61 6.20 23.09
CA LEU A 424 -6.67 5.20 23.11
C LEU A 424 -6.27 3.95 23.91
#